data_99059b9beb832be45d89dbe75a3e3872
#
_entry.id   99059b9beb832be45d89dbe75a3e3872
#
_cell.length_a   1.000
_cell.length_b   1.000
_cell.length_c   1.000
_cell.angle_alpha   90.00
_cell.angle_beta   90.00
_cell.angle_gamma   90.00
#
_symmetry.space_group_name_H-M   'P 1'
#
loop_
_entity.id
_entity.type
_entity.pdbx_description
1 polymer ?
#
loop_
_entity_poly.entity_id
_entity_poly.type
_entity_poly.pdbx_seq_one_letter_code
_entity_poly.pdbx_strand_id
1 'polypeptide(L)'
;TAYTFIAVPALAFGAGAIAFFAVPYTIVIYPILFLAFPRLWYVCHKHHYITAADFVRGRFDNRWLALAVTITGIVATMPYIALQLVGLQVVIGAMGVSGTGYAGDLPLVIAFIILAAFTYSSGLRAPASIAIVKDILIYITAFAAVIVVPIQLGGFGKIFSAVPSAKLMLATPPANSTGAYSIYATLALGSALALFLYPHSLTGILSASSGRAIRRNAAMLPGYSFMLGLLALVGFFAIAAGVGNVPEFADGFKQFGNNFAVPALYLHSFPAWFVGIAFAAIGIGALVPAAIMSIAAANLYTRNIHREFINKNPTDKQEAQMAKWVSLIVKFGALIFIVFVPSQYAIYMQLLGGILIVQTLPAVLLGVYTRWFNDWALLVGWAVGTVAGTWMFVAANLTPNFPLAIGGHTFPGYSALYTVILNLIVTIVLTPLFNALGGQPHDATVAADYYA
;
A
#
# COMPACT_ATOMS: atom_id res chain seq x y z
N THR A 1 -2.40 5.55 8.77
CA THR A 1 -1.33 5.76 7.79
C THR A 1 -1.55 7.07 7.03
N ALA A 2 -0.51 7.58 6.33
CA ALA A 2 -0.71 8.69 5.39
C ALA A 2 -1.72 8.34 4.29
N TYR A 3 -1.82 7.06 3.91
CA TYR A 3 -2.86 6.58 3.02
C TYR A 3 -4.26 6.95 3.54
N THR A 4 -4.52 6.67 4.80
CA THR A 4 -5.84 6.84 5.42
C THR A 4 -6.19 8.30 5.66
N PHE A 5 -5.23 9.10 6.16
CA PHE A 5 -5.49 10.49 6.56
C PHE A 5 -5.29 11.52 5.45
N ILE A 6 -4.33 11.28 4.56
CA ILE A 6 -3.97 12.25 3.53
C ILE A 6 -4.44 11.78 2.15
N ALA A 7 -4.05 10.58 1.73
CA ALA A 7 -4.18 10.17 0.34
C ALA A 7 -5.63 9.90 -0.08
N VAL A 8 -6.41 9.19 0.73
CA VAL A 8 -7.81 8.89 0.43
C VAL A 8 -8.70 10.13 0.49
N PRO A 9 -8.65 10.98 1.54
CA PRO A 9 -9.39 12.24 1.55
C PRO A 9 -8.96 13.20 0.45
N ALA A 10 -7.66 13.27 0.10
CA ALA A 10 -7.17 14.08 -1.03
C ALA A 10 -7.78 13.63 -2.37
N LEU A 11 -7.90 12.31 -2.56
CA LEU A 11 -8.56 11.78 -3.74
C LEU A 11 -10.06 12.10 -3.73
N ALA A 12 -10.73 12.02 -2.59
CA ALA A 12 -12.13 12.41 -2.45
C ALA A 12 -12.34 13.92 -2.73
N PHE A 13 -11.45 14.77 -2.21
CA PHE A 13 -11.45 16.20 -2.47
C PHE A 13 -11.27 16.51 -3.96
N GLY A 14 -10.28 15.91 -4.61
CA GLY A 14 -9.95 16.15 -6.01
C GLY A 14 -10.86 15.44 -7.01
N ALA A 15 -11.07 14.13 -6.85
CA ALA A 15 -11.72 13.24 -7.82
C ALA A 15 -13.10 12.70 -7.36
N GLY A 16 -13.54 12.99 -6.14
CA GLY A 16 -14.88 12.65 -5.67
C GLY A 16 -15.09 11.17 -5.35
N ALA A 17 -16.25 10.65 -5.75
CA ALA A 17 -16.76 9.32 -5.39
C ALA A 17 -15.80 8.15 -5.69
N ILE A 18 -14.93 8.30 -6.68
CA ILE A 18 -13.94 7.28 -7.02
C ILE A 18 -13.04 6.91 -5.82
N ALA A 19 -12.76 7.86 -4.90
CA ALA A 19 -11.93 7.63 -3.72
C ALA A 19 -12.48 6.54 -2.79
N PHE A 20 -13.79 6.32 -2.82
CA PHE A 20 -14.45 5.34 -1.96
C PHE A 20 -14.17 3.89 -2.35
N PHE A 21 -13.45 3.62 -3.46
CA PHE A 21 -12.92 2.28 -3.72
C PHE A 21 -12.04 1.78 -2.55
N ALA A 22 -11.47 2.70 -1.78
CA ALA A 22 -10.66 2.41 -0.60
C ALA A 22 -11.41 1.61 0.48
N VAL A 23 -12.74 1.68 0.53
CA VAL A 23 -13.55 0.94 1.50
C VAL A 23 -13.73 -0.53 1.07
N PRO A 24 -14.34 -0.83 -0.10
CA PRO A 24 -14.55 -2.22 -0.49
C PRO A 24 -13.25 -3.01 -0.66
N TYR A 25 -12.12 -2.41 -1.07
CA TYR A 25 -10.89 -3.17 -1.21
C TYR A 25 -10.41 -3.72 0.13
N THR A 26 -10.53 -2.94 1.21
CA THR A 26 -10.15 -3.37 2.55
C THR A 26 -11.18 -4.31 3.21
N ILE A 27 -12.33 -4.54 2.57
CA ILE A 27 -13.34 -5.50 3.03
C ILE A 27 -13.22 -6.81 2.26
N VAL A 28 -13.14 -6.76 0.93
CA VAL A 28 -13.10 -7.92 0.03
C VAL A 28 -11.90 -8.83 0.31
N ILE A 29 -10.79 -8.29 0.77
CA ILE A 29 -9.60 -9.09 1.08
C ILE A 29 -9.74 -9.95 2.34
N TYR A 30 -10.58 -9.59 3.31
CA TYR A 30 -10.62 -10.31 4.58
C TYR A 30 -11.17 -11.74 4.51
N PRO A 31 -12.12 -12.11 3.67
CA PRO A 31 -12.43 -13.52 3.41
C PRO A 31 -11.21 -14.32 2.92
N ILE A 32 -10.39 -13.73 2.04
CA ILE A 32 -9.16 -14.37 1.55
C ILE A 32 -8.14 -14.48 2.70
N LEU A 33 -7.98 -13.43 3.50
CA LEU A 33 -7.13 -13.44 4.70
C LEU A 33 -7.57 -14.55 5.66
N PHE A 34 -8.85 -14.67 5.93
CA PHE A 34 -9.42 -15.68 6.83
C PHE A 34 -9.15 -17.12 6.38
N LEU A 35 -9.24 -17.38 5.08
CA LEU A 35 -9.11 -18.71 4.51
C LEU A 35 -7.66 -19.10 4.21
N ALA A 36 -6.90 -18.24 3.55
CA ALA A 36 -5.61 -18.58 2.96
C ALA A 36 -4.42 -18.35 3.90
N PHE A 37 -4.42 -17.24 4.63
CA PHE A 37 -3.23 -16.86 5.39
C PHE A 37 -2.95 -17.69 6.65
N PRO A 38 -3.93 -18.29 7.34
CA PRO A 38 -3.62 -19.30 8.36
C PRO A 38 -2.84 -20.50 7.81
N ARG A 39 -3.15 -20.94 6.60
CA ARG A 39 -2.40 -22.04 5.93
C ARG A 39 -0.96 -21.63 5.64
N LEU A 40 -0.77 -20.42 5.09
CA LEU A 40 0.56 -19.85 4.88
C LEU A 40 1.32 -19.73 6.20
N TRP A 41 0.66 -19.30 7.28
CA TRP A 41 1.24 -19.19 8.61
C TRP A 41 1.70 -20.55 9.14
N TYR A 42 0.88 -21.61 9.03
CA TYR A 42 1.25 -22.95 9.53
C TYR A 42 2.50 -23.49 8.83
N VAL A 43 2.55 -23.44 7.51
CA VAL A 43 3.70 -23.93 6.75
C VAL A 43 4.95 -23.09 7.05
N CYS A 44 4.82 -21.76 7.10
CA CYS A 44 5.94 -20.87 7.42
C CYS A 44 6.44 -21.08 8.83
N HIS A 45 5.55 -21.24 9.81
CA HIS A 45 5.93 -21.48 11.21
C HIS A 45 6.67 -22.80 11.38
N LYS A 46 6.19 -23.87 10.72
CA LYS A 46 6.80 -25.21 10.77
C LYS A 46 8.21 -25.22 10.15
N HIS A 47 8.41 -24.53 9.04
CA HIS A 47 9.68 -24.48 8.32
C HIS A 47 10.56 -23.27 8.67
N HIS A 48 10.18 -22.46 9.66
CA HIS A 48 10.89 -21.23 10.06
C HIS A 48 11.08 -20.23 8.92
N TYR A 49 10.11 -20.16 8.00
CA TYR A 49 10.05 -19.13 6.95
C TYR A 49 9.52 -17.84 7.54
N ILE A 50 10.22 -16.74 7.33
CA ILE A 50 9.84 -15.41 7.84
C ILE A 50 9.49 -14.42 6.73
N THR A 51 9.70 -14.79 5.48
CA THR A 51 9.37 -13.99 4.30
C THR A 51 8.55 -14.80 3.29
N ALA A 52 7.84 -14.10 2.39
CA ALA A 52 7.18 -14.76 1.24
C ALA A 52 8.18 -15.50 0.35
N ALA A 53 9.38 -14.95 0.18
CA ALA A 53 10.41 -15.55 -0.65
C ALA A 53 10.99 -16.82 -0.03
N ASP A 54 11.10 -16.91 1.32
CA ASP A 54 11.46 -18.16 2.00
C ASP A 54 10.45 -19.27 1.69
N PHE A 55 9.15 -18.95 1.78
CA PHE A 55 8.08 -19.89 1.43
C PHE A 55 8.18 -20.34 -0.03
N VAL A 56 8.32 -19.39 -0.96
CA VAL A 56 8.44 -19.70 -2.40
C VAL A 56 9.69 -20.56 -2.66
N ARG A 57 10.81 -20.26 -2.00
CA ARG A 57 12.05 -21.05 -2.11
C ARG A 57 11.85 -22.48 -1.64
N GLY A 58 11.24 -22.69 -0.49
CA GLY A 58 10.99 -24.02 0.06
C GLY A 58 9.93 -24.81 -0.73
N ARG A 59 8.91 -24.10 -1.23
CA ARG A 59 7.77 -24.70 -1.94
C ARG A 59 8.09 -25.12 -3.38
N PHE A 60 8.90 -24.33 -4.09
CA PHE A 60 9.17 -24.51 -5.51
C PHE A 60 10.64 -24.82 -5.82
N ASP A 61 11.52 -24.84 -4.84
CA ASP A 61 12.98 -25.06 -4.95
C ASP A 61 13.67 -24.23 -6.06
N ASN A 62 13.07 -23.13 -6.45
CA ASN A 62 13.58 -22.23 -7.48
C ASN A 62 14.11 -20.93 -6.87
N ARG A 63 15.44 -20.77 -6.85
CA ARG A 63 16.10 -19.58 -6.31
C ARG A 63 15.79 -18.31 -7.10
N TRP A 64 15.53 -18.43 -8.41
CA TRP A 64 15.26 -17.29 -9.27
C TRP A 64 13.83 -16.77 -9.05
N LEU A 65 12.86 -17.67 -8.86
CA LEU A 65 11.51 -17.30 -8.49
C LEU A 65 11.49 -16.64 -7.11
N ALA A 66 12.21 -17.17 -6.13
CA ALA A 66 12.37 -16.55 -4.82
C ALA A 66 13.06 -15.18 -4.89
N LEU A 67 14.07 -15.03 -5.74
CA LEU A 67 14.72 -13.75 -6.00
C LEU A 67 13.76 -12.74 -6.65
N ALA A 68 12.94 -13.18 -7.61
CA ALA A 68 11.92 -12.36 -8.25
C ALA A 68 10.91 -11.82 -7.23
N VAL A 69 10.39 -12.69 -6.35
CA VAL A 69 9.51 -12.28 -5.23
C VAL A 69 10.21 -11.31 -4.28
N THR A 70 11.48 -11.53 -3.98
CA THR A 70 12.30 -10.67 -3.12
C THR A 70 12.45 -9.27 -3.70
N ILE A 71 12.92 -9.18 -4.95
CA ILE A 71 13.14 -7.89 -5.64
C ILE A 71 11.81 -7.14 -5.74
N THR A 72 10.74 -7.84 -6.13
CA THR A 72 9.39 -7.25 -6.22
C THR A 72 8.94 -6.69 -4.87
N GLY A 73 9.13 -7.43 -3.78
CA GLY A 73 8.77 -6.97 -2.44
C GLY A 73 9.54 -5.72 -2.02
N ILE A 74 10.84 -5.67 -2.29
CA ILE A 74 11.67 -4.50 -1.98
C ILE A 74 11.24 -3.28 -2.81
N VAL A 75 11.17 -3.44 -4.14
CA VAL A 75 10.87 -2.33 -5.07
C VAL A 75 9.44 -1.82 -4.87
N ALA A 76 8.45 -2.71 -4.75
CA ALA A 76 7.05 -2.33 -4.54
C ALA A 76 6.81 -1.59 -3.22
N THR A 77 7.66 -1.83 -2.22
CA THR A 77 7.56 -1.14 -0.92
C THR A 77 8.08 0.29 -0.97
N MET A 78 9.01 0.63 -1.87
CA MET A 78 9.59 1.97 -1.98
C MET A 78 8.55 3.06 -2.28
N PRO A 79 7.69 2.96 -3.31
CA PRO A 79 6.66 3.97 -3.56
C PRO A 79 5.63 4.04 -2.44
N TYR A 80 5.39 2.96 -1.69
CA TYR A 80 4.51 3.01 -0.54
C TYR A 80 5.15 3.73 0.66
N ILE A 81 6.47 3.63 0.86
CA ILE A 81 7.23 4.47 1.81
C ILE A 81 7.21 5.93 1.35
N ALA A 82 7.34 6.18 0.04
CA ALA A 82 7.22 7.52 -0.53
C ALA A 82 5.90 8.19 -0.17
N LEU A 83 4.78 7.48 -0.25
CA LEU A 83 3.47 7.97 0.19
C LEU A 83 3.48 8.41 1.68
N GLN A 84 4.15 7.65 2.56
CA GLN A 84 4.26 8.03 3.98
C GLN A 84 5.10 9.29 4.17
N LEU A 85 6.19 9.42 3.41
CA LEU A 85 7.03 10.62 3.43
C LEU A 85 6.27 11.85 2.94
N VAL A 86 5.47 11.73 1.87
CA VAL A 86 4.58 12.82 1.41
C VAL A 86 3.59 13.21 2.50
N GLY A 87 3.01 12.26 3.21
CA GLY A 87 2.11 12.56 4.34
C GLY A 87 2.80 13.36 5.46
N LEU A 88 4.02 12.98 5.82
CA LEU A 88 4.84 13.72 6.79
C LEU A 88 5.20 15.11 6.26
N GLN A 89 5.62 15.20 5.00
CA GLN A 89 5.99 16.45 4.34
C GLN A 89 4.85 17.47 4.37
N VAL A 90 3.64 17.04 4.02
CA VAL A 90 2.44 17.88 3.99
C VAL A 90 2.12 18.43 5.38
N VAL A 91 2.21 17.58 6.42
CA VAL A 91 1.95 18.02 7.81
C VAL A 91 3.00 19.00 8.30
N ILE A 92 4.29 18.72 8.05
CA ILE A 92 5.39 19.62 8.43
C ILE A 92 5.25 20.98 7.72
N GLY A 93 4.88 20.95 6.43
CA GLY A 93 4.58 22.16 5.67
C GLY A 93 3.40 22.95 6.24
N ALA A 94 2.33 22.23 6.65
CA ALA A 94 1.16 22.84 7.28
C ALA A 94 1.44 23.47 8.66
N MET A 95 2.52 23.04 9.33
CA MET A 95 3.00 23.66 10.58
C MET A 95 3.81 24.95 10.35
N GLY A 96 3.87 25.45 9.11
CA GLY A 96 4.57 26.68 8.76
C GLY A 96 6.03 26.48 8.32
N VAL A 97 6.52 25.24 8.25
CA VAL A 97 7.83 24.93 7.66
C VAL A 97 7.66 24.84 6.14
N SER A 98 7.61 25.98 5.50
CA SER A 98 7.44 26.10 4.04
C SER A 98 8.32 27.22 3.50
N GLY A 99 8.63 27.19 2.21
CA GLY A 99 9.43 28.18 1.54
C GLY A 99 9.44 28.00 0.03
N THR A 100 10.11 28.90 -0.68
CA THR A 100 10.34 28.83 -2.13
C THR A 100 11.74 28.33 -2.44
N GLY A 101 11.93 27.70 -3.59
CA GLY A 101 13.22 27.13 -3.99
C GLY A 101 13.66 25.99 -3.06
N TYR A 102 14.93 25.95 -2.66
CA TYR A 102 15.47 24.92 -1.75
C TYR A 102 14.76 24.85 -0.39
N ALA A 103 14.19 25.95 0.09
CA ALA A 103 13.40 25.94 1.32
C ALA A 103 12.07 25.19 1.18
N GLY A 104 11.54 25.04 -0.04
CA GLY A 104 10.36 24.25 -0.34
C GLY A 104 10.57 22.76 -0.11
N ASP A 105 11.80 22.25 -0.20
CA ASP A 105 12.14 20.84 0.03
C ASP A 105 12.41 20.54 1.51
N LEU A 106 12.53 21.56 2.38
CA LEU A 106 12.84 21.39 3.80
C LEU A 106 11.87 20.46 4.54
N PRO A 107 10.55 20.52 4.33
CA PRO A 107 9.62 19.56 4.95
C PRO A 107 9.92 18.10 4.60
N LEU A 108 10.31 17.84 3.35
CA LEU A 108 10.67 16.48 2.91
C LEU A 108 11.97 16.00 3.55
N VAL A 109 12.98 16.90 3.63
CA VAL A 109 14.26 16.59 4.27
C VAL A 109 14.07 16.27 5.76
N ILE A 110 13.27 17.08 6.47
CA ILE A 110 12.96 16.85 7.89
C ILE A 110 12.21 15.51 8.05
N ALA A 111 11.18 15.26 7.23
CA ALA A 111 10.44 14.01 7.24
C ALA A 111 11.35 12.79 7.03
N PHE A 112 12.28 12.88 6.08
CA PHE A 112 13.25 11.83 5.81
C PHE A 112 14.20 11.59 6.98
N ILE A 113 14.74 12.65 7.57
CA ILE A 113 15.65 12.55 8.73
C ILE A 113 14.94 11.91 9.92
N ILE A 114 13.70 12.33 10.23
CA ILE A 114 12.90 11.75 11.31
C ILE A 114 12.67 10.24 11.06
N LEU A 115 12.27 9.86 9.85
CA LEU A 115 12.04 8.46 9.50
C LEU A 115 13.34 7.64 9.58
N ALA A 116 14.45 8.18 9.07
CA ALA A 116 15.74 7.49 9.09
C ALA A 116 16.23 7.27 10.52
N ALA A 117 16.22 8.32 11.35
CA ALA A 117 16.63 8.26 12.76
C ALA A 117 15.76 7.31 13.58
N PHE A 118 14.44 7.39 13.42
CA PHE A 118 13.49 6.51 14.11
C PHE A 118 13.73 5.04 13.76
N THR A 119 13.90 4.71 12.49
CA THR A 119 14.08 3.31 12.07
C THR A 119 15.45 2.75 12.46
N TYR A 120 16.50 3.58 12.40
CA TYR A 120 17.87 3.16 12.73
C TYR A 120 18.03 2.80 14.22
N SER A 121 17.36 3.56 15.09
CA SER A 121 17.49 3.42 16.55
C SER A 121 16.57 2.36 17.15
N SER A 122 15.40 2.13 16.59
CA SER A 122 14.30 1.45 17.32
C SER A 122 14.02 0.00 16.92
N GLY A 123 14.47 -0.47 15.76
CA GLY A 123 14.09 -1.80 15.27
C GLY A 123 12.56 -1.99 15.18
N LEU A 124 12.07 -3.24 15.26
CA LEU A 124 10.63 -3.56 15.15
C LEU A 124 9.81 -3.31 16.43
N ARG A 125 10.45 -3.31 17.60
CA ARG A 125 9.73 -3.25 18.90
C ARG A 125 9.08 -1.88 19.14
N ALA A 126 9.79 -0.80 18.87
CA ALA A 126 9.27 0.54 19.09
C ALA A 126 8.10 0.89 18.16
N PRO A 127 8.14 0.61 16.84
CA PRO A 127 6.97 0.77 15.97
C PRO A 127 5.73 0.02 16.46
N ALA A 128 5.88 -1.20 16.97
CA ALA A 128 4.77 -1.98 17.50
C ALA A 128 4.13 -1.36 18.76
N SER A 129 4.96 -0.85 19.68
CA SER A 129 4.47 -0.18 20.90
C SER A 129 3.80 1.16 20.61
N ILE A 130 4.40 1.96 19.71
CA ILE A 130 3.86 3.25 19.29
C ILE A 130 2.56 3.09 18.48
N ALA A 131 2.35 1.94 17.83
CA ALA A 131 1.13 1.68 17.08
C ALA A 131 -0.15 1.78 17.95
N ILE A 132 -0.08 1.45 19.23
CA ILE A 132 -1.22 1.59 20.16
C ILE A 132 -1.56 3.07 20.35
N VAL A 133 -0.54 3.91 20.63
CA VAL A 133 -0.73 5.36 20.80
C VAL A 133 -1.23 5.97 19.49
N LYS A 134 -0.65 5.56 18.37
CA LYS A 134 -1.09 5.95 17.02
C LYS A 134 -2.57 5.68 16.81
N ASP A 135 -3.06 4.48 17.12
CA ASP A 135 -4.45 4.11 16.87
C ASP A 135 -5.42 4.94 17.75
N ILE A 136 -5.07 5.19 19.01
CA ILE A 136 -5.86 6.07 19.90
C ILE A 136 -5.96 7.48 19.30
N LEU A 137 -4.84 8.07 18.87
CA LEU A 137 -4.81 9.39 18.27
C LEU A 137 -5.59 9.44 16.94
N ILE A 138 -5.51 8.39 16.14
CA ILE A 138 -6.26 8.24 14.89
C ILE A 138 -7.76 8.28 15.16
N TYR A 139 -8.24 7.51 16.13
CA TYR A 139 -9.67 7.50 16.49
C TYR A 139 -10.14 8.86 17.01
N ILE A 140 -9.37 9.49 17.91
CA ILE A 140 -9.69 10.82 18.44
C ILE A 140 -9.83 11.83 17.31
N THR A 141 -8.85 11.92 16.44
CA THR A 141 -8.82 12.92 15.35
C THR A 141 -9.87 12.63 14.28
N ALA A 142 -10.06 11.37 13.89
CA ALA A 142 -11.06 10.98 12.92
C ALA A 142 -12.48 11.26 13.41
N PHE A 143 -12.82 10.86 14.64
CA PHE A 143 -14.14 11.11 15.21
C PHE A 143 -14.39 12.60 15.45
N ALA A 144 -13.36 13.35 15.88
CA ALA A 144 -13.49 14.79 16.00
C ALA A 144 -13.85 15.43 14.65
N ALA A 145 -13.16 15.07 13.57
CA ALA A 145 -13.47 15.59 12.24
C ALA A 145 -14.88 15.22 11.79
N VAL A 146 -15.28 13.94 11.97
CA VAL A 146 -16.58 13.42 11.50
C VAL A 146 -17.76 13.94 12.32
N ILE A 147 -17.54 14.36 13.57
CA ILE A 147 -18.60 14.89 14.45
C ILE A 147 -18.61 16.43 14.42
N VAL A 148 -17.47 17.06 14.66
CA VAL A 148 -17.39 18.52 14.85
C VAL A 148 -17.60 19.27 13.55
N VAL A 149 -16.94 18.85 12.47
CA VAL A 149 -17.03 19.57 11.20
C VAL A 149 -18.46 19.56 10.62
N PRO A 150 -19.20 18.43 10.60
CA PRO A 150 -20.61 18.48 10.20
C PRO A 150 -21.48 19.38 11.08
N ILE A 151 -21.26 19.42 12.40
CA ILE A 151 -22.00 20.34 13.29
C ILE A 151 -21.73 21.79 12.88
N GLN A 152 -20.48 22.16 12.67
CA GLN A 152 -20.09 23.52 12.28
C GLN A 152 -20.64 23.92 10.91
N LEU A 153 -20.71 22.98 9.94
CA LEU A 153 -21.22 23.21 8.60
C LEU A 153 -22.74 23.08 8.50
N GLY A 154 -23.45 22.82 9.60
CA GLY A 154 -24.90 22.74 9.65
C GLY A 154 -25.50 21.39 9.22
N GLY A 155 -24.72 20.31 9.34
CA GLY A 155 -25.14 18.94 9.15
C GLY A 155 -24.74 18.33 7.80
N PHE A 156 -24.82 17.00 7.72
CA PHE A 156 -24.45 16.26 6.52
C PHE A 156 -25.27 16.69 5.27
N GLY A 157 -26.56 17.04 5.44
CA GLY A 157 -27.38 17.50 4.33
C GLY A 157 -26.80 18.75 3.66
N LYS A 158 -26.35 19.74 4.44
CA LYS A 158 -25.71 20.95 3.91
C LYS A 158 -24.36 20.64 3.27
N ILE A 159 -23.56 19.74 3.87
CA ILE A 159 -22.28 19.31 3.30
C ILE A 159 -22.49 18.71 1.91
N PHE A 160 -23.38 17.72 1.77
CA PHE A 160 -23.62 17.08 0.48
C PHE A 160 -24.26 18.01 -0.56
N SER A 161 -25.04 19.01 -0.11
CA SER A 161 -25.56 20.04 -1.01
C SER A 161 -24.46 21.01 -1.50
N ALA A 162 -23.41 21.22 -0.69
CA ALA A 162 -22.30 22.09 -1.07
C ALA A 162 -21.26 21.39 -1.97
N VAL A 163 -21.20 20.05 -1.95
CA VAL A 163 -20.32 19.29 -2.82
C VAL A 163 -20.91 19.21 -4.23
N PRO A 164 -20.13 19.54 -5.29
CA PRO A 164 -20.61 19.41 -6.67
C PRO A 164 -21.15 18.00 -6.95
N SER A 165 -22.32 17.89 -7.59
CA SER A 165 -22.98 16.60 -7.88
C SER A 165 -22.09 15.65 -8.67
N ALA A 166 -21.25 16.17 -9.57
CA ALA A 166 -20.26 15.40 -10.32
C ALA A 166 -19.20 14.71 -9.44
N LYS A 167 -19.00 15.16 -8.19
CA LYS A 167 -18.09 14.52 -7.22
C LYS A 167 -18.79 13.54 -6.30
N LEU A 168 -20.11 13.61 -6.17
CA LEU A 168 -20.88 12.70 -5.31
C LEU A 168 -21.16 11.35 -5.96
N MET A 169 -21.10 11.27 -7.27
CA MET A 169 -21.38 10.04 -8.03
C MET A 169 -20.22 9.73 -8.99
N LEU A 170 -20.12 8.46 -9.38
CA LEU A 170 -19.24 8.08 -10.49
C LEU A 170 -19.79 8.66 -11.78
N ALA A 171 -18.90 9.22 -12.62
CA ALA A 171 -19.30 9.77 -13.90
C ALA A 171 -19.98 8.70 -14.78
N THR A 172 -21.05 9.08 -15.46
CA THR A 172 -21.72 8.21 -16.44
C THR A 172 -20.73 7.83 -17.53
N PRO A 173 -20.58 6.54 -17.84
CA PRO A 173 -19.65 6.11 -18.87
C PRO A 173 -20.03 6.66 -20.25
N PRO A 174 -19.06 7.07 -21.08
CA PRO A 174 -19.31 7.37 -22.48
C PRO A 174 -19.75 6.12 -23.26
N ALA A 175 -20.32 6.32 -24.44
CA ALA A 175 -20.65 5.22 -25.35
C ALA A 175 -19.41 4.33 -25.60
N ASN A 176 -19.62 3.03 -25.65
CA ASN A 176 -18.56 2.03 -25.84
C ASN A 176 -17.44 2.06 -24.77
N SER A 177 -17.72 2.55 -23.57
CA SER A 177 -16.78 2.51 -22.44
C SER A 177 -17.49 2.14 -21.14
N THR A 178 -16.80 1.44 -20.24
CA THR A 178 -17.25 1.22 -18.87
C THR A 178 -16.89 2.36 -17.93
N GLY A 179 -16.05 3.30 -18.36
CA GLY A 179 -15.70 4.54 -17.67
C GLY A 179 -15.27 4.35 -16.21
N ALA A 180 -15.78 5.21 -15.35
CA ALA A 180 -15.46 5.22 -13.93
C ALA A 180 -15.89 3.95 -13.18
N TYR A 181 -16.87 3.20 -13.67
CA TYR A 181 -17.37 1.99 -13.00
C TYR A 181 -16.32 0.86 -13.00
N SER A 182 -15.68 0.61 -14.15
CA SER A 182 -14.60 -0.37 -14.22
C SER A 182 -13.35 0.11 -13.49
N ILE A 183 -13.04 1.40 -13.50
CA ILE A 183 -11.95 1.96 -12.69
C ILE A 183 -12.19 1.66 -11.21
N TYR A 184 -13.39 1.97 -10.69
CA TYR A 184 -13.73 1.73 -9.28
C TYR A 184 -13.64 0.24 -8.91
N ALA A 185 -14.26 -0.63 -9.71
CA ALA A 185 -14.28 -2.06 -9.45
C ALA A 185 -12.88 -2.69 -9.50
N THR A 186 -12.08 -2.32 -10.51
CA THR A 186 -10.72 -2.85 -10.68
C THR A 186 -9.74 -2.31 -9.63
N LEU A 187 -9.89 -1.04 -9.21
CA LEU A 187 -9.15 -0.49 -8.09
C LEU A 187 -9.47 -1.24 -6.80
N ALA A 188 -10.75 -1.48 -6.51
CA ALA A 188 -11.15 -2.22 -5.31
C ALA A 188 -10.58 -3.65 -5.32
N LEU A 189 -10.77 -4.41 -6.40
CA LEU A 189 -10.35 -5.80 -6.47
C LEU A 189 -8.82 -5.94 -6.59
N GLY A 190 -8.17 -5.17 -7.46
CA GLY A 190 -6.72 -5.23 -7.65
C GLY A 190 -5.97 -4.81 -6.39
N SER A 191 -6.42 -3.76 -5.69
CA SER A 191 -5.82 -3.36 -4.40
C SER A 191 -6.06 -4.40 -3.30
N ALA A 192 -7.24 -5.05 -3.27
CA ALA A 192 -7.53 -6.13 -2.35
C ALA A 192 -6.53 -7.28 -2.51
N LEU A 193 -6.30 -7.73 -3.75
CA LEU A 193 -5.37 -8.82 -4.04
C LEU A 193 -3.91 -8.46 -3.71
N ALA A 194 -3.54 -7.20 -3.78
CA ALA A 194 -2.19 -6.72 -3.48
C ALA A 194 -1.91 -6.55 -1.97
N LEU A 195 -2.93 -6.20 -1.17
CA LEU A 195 -2.78 -5.66 0.19
C LEU A 195 -1.91 -6.52 1.11
N PHE A 196 -2.17 -7.82 1.20
CA PHE A 196 -1.45 -8.71 2.10
C PHE A 196 -0.22 -9.39 1.48
N LEU A 197 0.10 -9.10 0.22
CA LEU A 197 1.34 -9.57 -0.42
C LEU A 197 2.52 -8.65 -0.11
N TYR A 198 2.27 -7.41 0.31
CA TYR A 198 3.34 -6.52 0.72
C TYR A 198 4.16 -7.10 1.87
N PRO A 199 5.50 -6.94 1.86
CA PRO A 199 6.39 -7.54 2.87
C PRO A 199 6.04 -7.19 4.30
N HIS A 200 5.65 -5.95 4.58
CA HIS A 200 5.27 -5.50 5.91
C HIS A 200 3.96 -6.13 6.41
N SER A 201 2.99 -6.33 5.50
CA SER A 201 1.73 -7.01 5.83
C SER A 201 1.97 -8.49 6.12
N LEU A 202 2.78 -9.17 5.29
CA LEU A 202 3.17 -10.56 5.51
C LEU A 202 3.98 -10.74 6.79
N THR A 203 4.93 -9.84 7.07
CA THR A 203 5.68 -9.87 8.34
C THR A 203 4.73 -9.81 9.54
N GLY A 204 3.70 -8.96 9.49
CA GLY A 204 2.67 -8.88 10.53
C GLY A 204 1.88 -10.19 10.68
N ILE A 205 1.52 -10.84 9.59
CA ILE A 205 0.79 -12.11 9.58
C ILE A 205 1.68 -13.24 10.11
N LEU A 206 2.91 -13.36 9.61
CA LEU A 206 3.83 -14.44 10.00
C LEU A 206 4.30 -14.31 11.46
N SER A 207 4.29 -13.10 12.03
CA SER A 207 4.56 -12.88 13.46
C SER A 207 3.35 -13.07 14.38
N ALA A 208 2.19 -13.45 13.85
CA ALA A 208 1.01 -13.74 14.67
C ALA A 208 1.26 -14.96 15.58
N SER A 209 0.60 -14.97 16.75
CA SER A 209 0.75 -16.04 17.73
C SER A 209 0.12 -17.38 17.32
N SER A 210 -0.83 -17.35 16.39
CA SER A 210 -1.52 -18.56 15.89
C SER A 210 -2.36 -18.26 14.64
N GLY A 211 -2.67 -19.30 13.85
CA GLY A 211 -3.64 -19.22 12.76
C GLY A 211 -5.04 -18.80 13.23
N ARG A 212 -5.42 -19.11 14.48
CA ARG A 212 -6.67 -18.64 15.10
C ARG A 212 -6.66 -17.13 15.32
N ALA A 213 -5.53 -16.55 15.74
CA ALA A 213 -5.39 -15.10 15.88
C ALA A 213 -5.56 -14.37 14.53
N ILE A 214 -5.01 -14.93 13.46
CA ILE A 214 -5.18 -14.41 12.09
C ILE A 214 -6.67 -14.41 11.70
N ARG A 215 -7.37 -15.52 11.90
CA ARG A 215 -8.82 -15.62 11.59
C ARG A 215 -9.64 -14.63 12.39
N ARG A 216 -9.35 -14.49 13.71
CA ARG A 216 -10.04 -13.54 14.57
C ARG A 216 -9.84 -12.10 14.09
N ASN A 217 -8.62 -11.73 13.77
CA ASN A 217 -8.30 -10.42 13.21
C ASN A 217 -9.03 -10.20 11.86
N ALA A 218 -9.00 -11.16 10.95
CA ALA A 218 -9.68 -11.06 9.67
C ALA A 218 -11.20 -10.83 9.82
N ALA A 219 -11.83 -11.42 10.84
CA ALA A 219 -13.25 -11.23 11.13
C ALA A 219 -13.55 -9.85 11.72
N MET A 220 -12.62 -9.23 12.46
CA MET A 220 -12.81 -7.94 13.13
C MET A 220 -12.40 -6.73 12.27
N LEU A 221 -11.44 -6.89 11.39
CA LEU A 221 -10.86 -5.81 10.57
C LEU A 221 -11.85 -5.09 9.63
N PRO A 222 -12.94 -5.71 9.10
CA PRO A 222 -13.95 -4.96 8.36
C PRO A 222 -14.56 -3.79 9.14
N GLY A 223 -14.68 -3.91 10.47
CA GLY A 223 -15.09 -2.80 11.34
C GLY A 223 -14.12 -1.61 11.33
N TYR A 224 -12.80 -1.90 11.25
CA TYR A 224 -11.79 -0.86 11.06
C TYR A 224 -11.89 -0.21 9.67
N SER A 225 -12.25 -0.97 8.64
CA SER A 225 -12.41 -0.46 7.27
C SER A 225 -13.53 0.57 7.15
N PHE A 226 -14.54 0.49 8.02
CA PHE A 226 -15.57 1.52 8.11
C PHE A 226 -14.97 2.90 8.49
N MET A 227 -13.98 2.94 9.37
CA MET A 227 -13.25 4.18 9.71
C MET A 227 -12.60 4.81 8.49
N LEU A 228 -12.08 4.00 7.56
CA LEU A 228 -11.51 4.51 6.31
C LEU A 228 -12.56 5.21 5.45
N GLY A 229 -13.79 4.70 5.44
CA GLY A 229 -14.93 5.37 4.79
C GLY A 229 -15.25 6.72 5.41
N LEU A 230 -15.26 6.80 6.75
CA LEU A 230 -15.47 8.06 7.46
C LEU A 230 -14.36 9.08 7.15
N LEU A 231 -13.11 8.63 7.08
CA LEU A 231 -11.99 9.50 6.71
C LEU A 231 -12.03 9.93 5.24
N ALA A 232 -12.53 9.09 4.33
CA ALA A 232 -12.78 9.51 2.95
C ALA A 232 -13.76 10.70 2.85
N LEU A 233 -14.80 10.71 3.71
CA LEU A 233 -15.76 11.82 3.80
C LEU A 233 -15.10 13.15 4.20
N VAL A 234 -13.96 13.13 4.91
CA VAL A 234 -13.23 14.35 5.29
C VAL A 234 -12.82 15.16 4.05
N GLY A 235 -12.59 14.50 2.91
CA GLY A 235 -12.36 15.18 1.64
C GLY A 235 -13.59 15.99 1.17
N PHE A 236 -14.79 15.48 1.35
CA PHE A 236 -16.02 16.21 1.06
C PHE A 236 -16.28 17.32 2.08
N PHE A 237 -15.91 17.12 3.35
CA PHE A 237 -15.99 18.19 4.36
C PHE A 237 -15.07 19.34 4.00
N ALA A 238 -13.87 19.05 3.50
CA ALA A 238 -12.93 20.07 3.02
C ALA A 238 -13.48 20.86 1.83
N ILE A 239 -14.21 20.21 0.91
CA ILE A 239 -14.93 20.91 -0.18
C ILE A 239 -16.03 21.81 0.41
N ALA A 240 -16.89 21.29 1.26
CA ALA A 240 -18.01 22.02 1.84
C ALA A 240 -17.57 23.18 2.73
N ALA A 241 -16.44 23.05 3.44
CA ALA A 241 -15.80 24.11 4.21
C ALA A 241 -15.12 25.18 3.33
N GLY A 242 -15.00 24.92 2.00
CA GLY A 242 -14.40 25.88 1.07
C GLY A 242 -12.90 26.12 1.26
N VAL A 243 -12.18 25.19 1.91
CA VAL A 243 -10.77 25.41 2.28
C VAL A 243 -9.85 25.64 1.08
N GLY A 244 -10.20 25.13 -0.08
CA GLY A 244 -9.47 25.36 -1.34
C GLY A 244 -9.52 26.82 -1.84
N ASN A 245 -10.46 27.63 -1.34
CA ASN A 245 -10.65 29.02 -1.72
C ASN A 245 -10.16 30.00 -0.64
N VAL A 246 -9.62 29.50 0.48
CA VAL A 246 -9.11 30.35 1.56
C VAL A 246 -7.72 30.87 1.17
N PRO A 247 -7.50 32.20 1.10
CA PRO A 247 -6.23 32.76 0.62
C PRO A 247 -5.02 32.33 1.45
N GLU A 248 -5.19 32.14 2.76
CA GLU A 248 -4.15 31.69 3.69
C GLU A 248 -3.64 30.27 3.37
N PHE A 249 -4.43 29.46 2.69
CA PHE A 249 -4.09 28.08 2.32
C PHE A 249 -3.58 27.95 0.88
N ALA A 250 -3.57 29.04 0.10
CA ALA A 250 -3.22 29.02 -1.32
C ALA A 250 -1.81 28.46 -1.57
N ASP A 251 -0.83 28.85 -0.76
CA ASP A 251 0.55 28.36 -0.88
C ASP A 251 0.66 26.88 -0.55
N GLY A 252 -0.08 26.40 0.47
CA GLY A 252 -0.16 24.98 0.81
C GLY A 252 -0.75 24.14 -0.33
N PHE A 253 -1.85 24.58 -0.94
CA PHE A 253 -2.43 23.90 -2.10
C PHE A 253 -1.53 23.97 -3.34
N LYS A 254 -0.82 25.08 -3.54
CA LYS A 254 0.16 25.22 -4.62
C LYS A 254 1.32 24.24 -4.47
N GLN A 255 1.81 24.05 -3.24
CA GLN A 255 2.97 23.21 -2.95
C GLN A 255 2.61 21.72 -2.89
N PHE A 256 1.48 21.37 -2.24
CA PHE A 256 1.12 19.98 -1.92
C PHE A 256 -0.10 19.46 -2.69
N GLY A 257 -0.72 20.29 -3.53
CA GLY A 257 -1.93 19.95 -4.26
C GLY A 257 -3.07 19.50 -3.33
N ASN A 258 -3.87 18.56 -3.78
CA ASN A 258 -5.02 18.05 -3.03
C ASN A 258 -4.64 17.37 -1.69
N ASN A 259 -3.38 16.96 -1.52
CA ASN A 259 -2.91 16.38 -0.26
C ASN A 259 -2.96 17.37 0.91
N PHE A 260 -3.03 18.68 0.63
CA PHE A 260 -3.19 19.71 1.64
C PHE A 260 -4.61 19.86 2.18
N ALA A 261 -5.63 19.24 1.54
CA ALA A 261 -7.04 19.40 1.91
C ALA A 261 -7.34 19.06 3.38
N VAL A 262 -6.76 17.98 3.90
CA VAL A 262 -6.97 17.56 5.30
C VAL A 262 -6.28 18.50 6.28
N PRO A 263 -4.98 18.82 6.17
CA PRO A 263 -4.37 19.85 7.01
C PRO A 263 -5.11 21.18 6.99
N ALA A 264 -5.52 21.67 5.81
CA ALA A 264 -6.29 22.89 5.67
C ALA A 264 -7.63 22.83 6.42
N LEU A 265 -8.34 21.69 6.34
CA LEU A 265 -9.59 21.51 7.08
C LEU A 265 -9.37 21.56 8.60
N TYR A 266 -8.33 20.91 9.12
CA TYR A 266 -8.03 20.95 10.54
C TYR A 266 -7.65 22.36 11.00
N LEU A 267 -6.82 23.07 10.24
CA LEU A 267 -6.44 24.47 10.51
C LEU A 267 -7.66 25.40 10.49
N HIS A 268 -8.61 25.15 9.60
CA HIS A 268 -9.84 25.95 9.46
C HIS A 268 -10.87 25.68 10.56
N SER A 269 -11.00 24.43 11.00
CA SER A 269 -12.16 24.00 11.80
C SER A 269 -11.85 23.79 13.28
N PHE A 270 -10.58 23.75 13.68
CA PHE A 270 -10.20 23.39 15.05
C PHE A 270 -9.25 24.39 15.70
N PRO A 271 -9.26 24.51 17.04
CA PRO A 271 -8.29 25.36 17.74
C PRO A 271 -6.87 24.79 17.63
N ALA A 272 -5.88 25.65 17.70
CA ALA A 272 -4.46 25.33 17.46
C ALA A 272 -3.94 24.13 18.26
N TRP A 273 -4.35 23.99 19.54
CA TRP A 273 -3.94 22.86 20.37
C TRP A 273 -4.43 21.50 19.82
N PHE A 274 -5.65 21.46 19.26
CA PHE A 274 -6.19 20.24 18.67
C PHE A 274 -5.58 19.95 17.29
N VAL A 275 -5.31 20.99 16.51
CA VAL A 275 -4.55 20.88 15.25
C VAL A 275 -3.21 20.21 15.49
N GLY A 276 -2.49 20.60 16.59
CA GLY A 276 -1.25 19.95 16.98
C GLY A 276 -1.41 18.46 17.25
N ILE A 277 -2.48 18.05 17.94
CA ILE A 277 -2.82 16.62 18.17
C ILE A 277 -3.11 15.91 16.83
N ALA A 278 -3.91 16.51 15.96
CA ALA A 278 -4.26 15.96 14.66
C ALA A 278 -3.02 15.76 13.77
N PHE A 279 -2.13 16.76 13.74
CA PHE A 279 -0.89 16.67 12.97
C PHE A 279 0.08 15.63 13.56
N ALA A 280 0.15 15.52 14.88
CA ALA A 280 0.91 14.44 15.52
C ALA A 280 0.33 13.05 15.18
N ALA A 281 -1.01 12.90 15.17
CA ALA A 281 -1.67 11.65 14.76
C ALA A 281 -1.34 11.26 13.30
N ILE A 282 -1.39 12.22 12.39
CA ILE A 282 -1.04 12.01 10.97
C ILE A 282 0.45 11.67 10.85
N GLY A 283 1.31 12.42 11.54
CA GLY A 283 2.76 12.23 11.51
C GLY A 283 3.18 10.85 12.02
N ILE A 284 2.70 10.45 13.20
CA ILE A 284 2.96 9.11 13.76
C ILE A 284 2.30 8.03 12.88
N GLY A 285 1.11 8.33 12.36
CA GLY A 285 0.38 7.47 11.42
C GLY A 285 1.14 7.19 10.12
N ALA A 286 2.00 8.10 9.69
CA ALA A 286 2.89 7.92 8.54
C ALA A 286 4.23 7.27 8.93
N LEU A 287 4.83 7.70 10.03
CA LEU A 287 6.16 7.28 10.48
C LEU A 287 6.23 5.78 10.80
N VAL A 288 5.27 5.27 11.57
CA VAL A 288 5.25 3.88 12.02
C VAL A 288 5.18 2.87 10.86
N PRO A 289 4.22 2.99 9.91
CA PRO A 289 4.19 2.11 8.76
C PRO A 289 5.45 2.19 7.89
N ALA A 290 5.97 3.41 7.65
CA ALA A 290 7.19 3.59 6.86
C ALA A 290 8.40 2.87 7.47
N ALA A 291 8.52 2.91 8.80
CA ALA A 291 9.56 2.18 9.52
C ALA A 291 9.42 0.66 9.35
N ILE A 292 8.22 0.12 9.57
CA ILE A 292 7.95 -1.33 9.42
C ILE A 292 8.18 -1.78 7.96
N MET A 293 7.73 -0.99 6.98
CA MET A 293 7.96 -1.25 5.56
C MET A 293 9.45 -1.33 5.22
N SER A 294 10.25 -0.38 5.72
CA SER A 294 11.69 -0.35 5.47
C SER A 294 12.40 -1.54 6.09
N ILE A 295 11.99 -1.97 7.29
CA ILE A 295 12.56 -3.12 7.98
C ILE A 295 12.16 -4.42 7.26
N ALA A 296 10.91 -4.56 6.84
CA ALA A 296 10.45 -5.73 6.10
C ALA A 296 11.18 -5.90 4.77
N ALA A 297 11.41 -4.80 4.03
CA ALA A 297 12.21 -4.82 2.80
C ALA A 297 13.67 -5.18 3.09
N ALA A 298 14.24 -4.69 4.19
CA ALA A 298 15.60 -5.05 4.61
C ALA A 298 15.72 -6.54 4.98
N ASN A 299 14.73 -7.11 5.64
CA ASN A 299 14.68 -8.54 5.95
C ASN A 299 14.64 -9.41 4.69
N LEU A 300 13.86 -9.01 3.67
CA LEU A 300 13.87 -9.68 2.37
C LEU A 300 15.27 -9.69 1.75
N TYR A 301 15.97 -8.56 1.77
CA TYR A 301 17.31 -8.47 1.23
C TYR A 301 18.29 -9.36 2.01
N THR A 302 18.33 -9.22 3.34
CA THR A 302 19.31 -9.93 4.16
C THR A 302 19.15 -11.44 4.08
N ARG A 303 17.91 -11.93 4.06
CA ARG A 303 17.65 -13.37 4.02
C ARG A 303 17.72 -13.96 2.61
N ASN A 304 17.12 -13.30 1.63
CA ASN A 304 16.88 -13.90 0.33
C ASN A 304 17.85 -13.42 -0.78
N ILE A 305 18.65 -12.37 -0.51
CA ILE A 305 19.73 -11.93 -1.40
C ILE A 305 21.08 -12.13 -0.73
N HIS A 306 21.33 -11.44 0.39
CA HIS A 306 22.64 -11.46 1.02
C HIS A 306 23.06 -12.86 1.48
N ARG A 307 22.19 -13.57 2.20
CA ARG A 307 22.47 -14.93 2.71
C ARG A 307 22.48 -15.99 1.61
N GLU A 308 21.66 -15.84 0.57
CA GLU A 308 21.57 -16.84 -0.51
C GLU A 308 22.71 -16.71 -1.54
N PHE A 309 23.12 -15.46 -1.89
CA PHE A 309 24.02 -15.21 -3.01
C PHE A 309 25.36 -14.59 -2.63
N ILE A 310 25.50 -13.92 -1.47
CA ILE A 310 26.70 -13.15 -1.12
C ILE A 310 27.46 -13.79 0.03
N ASN A 311 26.84 -14.00 1.18
CA ASN A 311 27.45 -14.59 2.37
C ASN A 311 26.50 -15.60 3.00
N LYS A 312 26.76 -16.89 2.82
CA LYS A 312 25.90 -17.98 3.30
C LYS A 312 25.84 -18.12 4.82
N ASN A 313 26.87 -17.66 5.54
CA ASN A 313 27.01 -17.81 6.99
C ASN A 313 27.33 -16.47 7.67
N PRO A 314 26.45 -15.43 7.56
CA PRO A 314 26.67 -14.19 8.25
C PRO A 314 26.49 -14.39 9.76
N THR A 315 27.26 -13.67 10.57
CA THR A 315 27.00 -13.56 12.00
C THR A 315 25.76 -12.70 12.23
N ASP A 316 25.07 -12.89 13.37
CA ASP A 316 23.87 -12.09 13.73
C ASP A 316 24.17 -10.58 13.71
N LYS A 317 25.38 -10.16 14.12
CA LYS A 317 25.82 -8.77 14.08
C LYS A 317 25.95 -8.24 12.65
N GLN A 318 26.50 -9.04 11.74
CA GLN A 318 26.61 -8.68 10.31
C GLN A 318 25.23 -8.57 9.65
N GLU A 319 24.34 -9.53 9.95
CA GLU A 319 22.97 -9.52 9.43
C GLU A 319 22.21 -8.29 9.92
N ALA A 320 22.27 -7.99 11.22
CA ALA A 320 21.65 -6.81 11.80
C ALA A 320 22.20 -5.49 11.22
N GLN A 321 23.51 -5.39 11.01
CA GLN A 321 24.14 -4.21 10.42
C GLN A 321 23.74 -4.05 8.95
N MET A 322 23.71 -5.15 8.19
CA MET A 322 23.25 -5.13 6.79
C MET A 322 21.80 -4.69 6.70
N ALA A 323 20.92 -5.22 7.56
CA ALA A 323 19.50 -4.81 7.60
C ALA A 323 19.33 -3.30 7.85
N LYS A 324 20.14 -2.68 8.70
CA LYS A 324 20.13 -1.23 8.93
C LYS A 324 20.51 -0.44 7.69
N TRP A 325 21.60 -0.84 7.00
CA TRP A 325 22.01 -0.19 5.75
C TRP A 325 20.98 -0.33 4.65
N VAL A 326 20.45 -1.53 4.45
CA VAL A 326 19.43 -1.76 3.41
C VAL A 326 18.14 -0.99 3.71
N SER A 327 17.72 -0.93 4.98
CA SER A 327 16.58 -0.11 5.41
C SER A 327 16.77 1.36 5.05
N LEU A 328 17.98 1.89 5.14
CA LEU A 328 18.31 3.26 4.73
C LEU A 328 18.29 3.41 3.20
N ILE A 329 18.90 2.47 2.47
CA ILE A 329 18.89 2.47 0.99
C ILE A 329 17.47 2.42 0.43
N VAL A 330 16.60 1.60 1.01
CA VAL A 330 15.18 1.51 0.59
C VAL A 330 14.46 2.86 0.77
N LYS A 331 14.77 3.62 1.81
CA LYS A 331 14.21 4.97 2.02
C LYS A 331 14.74 5.98 1.00
N PHE A 332 16.04 5.91 0.65
CA PHE A 332 16.56 6.70 -0.45
C PHE A 332 15.90 6.32 -1.78
N GLY A 333 15.66 5.03 -2.02
CA GLY A 333 14.86 4.58 -3.15
C GLY A 333 13.45 5.18 -3.17
N ALA A 334 12.80 5.35 -2.01
CA ALA A 334 11.51 5.99 -1.91
C ALA A 334 11.54 7.47 -2.35
N LEU A 335 12.63 8.21 -2.09
CA LEU A 335 12.77 9.60 -2.56
C LEU A 335 12.76 9.71 -4.09
N ILE A 336 13.29 8.72 -4.79
CA ILE A 336 13.25 8.67 -6.26
C ILE A 336 11.81 8.72 -6.75
N PHE A 337 10.91 7.97 -6.11
CA PHE A 337 9.49 7.98 -6.48
C PHE A 337 8.80 9.32 -6.21
N ILE A 338 9.21 10.04 -5.16
CA ILE A 338 8.65 11.38 -4.86
C ILE A 338 9.07 12.38 -5.94
N VAL A 339 10.30 12.28 -6.44
CA VAL A 339 10.84 13.21 -7.45
C VAL A 339 10.25 12.94 -8.84
N PHE A 340 10.10 11.68 -9.22
CA PHE A 340 9.75 11.29 -10.59
C PHE A 340 8.28 10.96 -10.83
N VAL A 341 7.52 10.60 -9.76
CA VAL A 341 6.09 10.28 -9.90
C VAL A 341 5.27 11.49 -9.51
N PRO A 342 4.35 11.97 -10.38
CA PRO A 342 3.50 13.11 -10.08
C PRO A 342 2.74 12.91 -8.77
N SER A 343 2.89 13.84 -7.84
CA SER A 343 2.32 13.76 -6.48
C SER A 343 0.91 14.36 -6.36
N GLN A 344 0.21 14.61 -7.49
CA GLN A 344 -1.15 15.15 -7.48
C GLN A 344 -2.07 14.35 -6.53
N TYR A 345 -1.88 13.03 -6.53
CA TYR A 345 -2.50 12.13 -5.57
C TYR A 345 -1.44 11.18 -5.02
N ALA A 346 -1.09 11.35 -3.76
CA ALA A 346 -0.13 10.47 -3.08
C ALA A 346 -0.53 8.98 -3.12
N ILE A 347 -1.84 8.70 -3.26
CA ILE A 347 -2.37 7.34 -3.39
C ILE A 347 -1.81 6.58 -4.62
N TYR A 348 -1.41 7.30 -5.69
CA TYR A 348 -0.84 6.67 -6.89
C TYR A 348 0.48 5.94 -6.61
N MET A 349 1.23 6.39 -5.60
CA MET A 349 2.45 5.71 -5.16
C MET A 349 2.15 4.33 -4.57
N GLN A 350 1.12 4.20 -3.74
CA GLN A 350 0.69 2.90 -3.22
C GLN A 350 0.15 2.01 -4.34
N LEU A 351 -0.62 2.58 -5.27
CA LEU A 351 -1.18 1.82 -6.40
C LEU A 351 -0.08 1.34 -7.35
N LEU A 352 0.99 2.12 -7.59
CA LEU A 352 2.16 1.66 -8.34
C LEU A 352 2.81 0.45 -7.66
N GLY A 353 3.04 0.53 -6.36
CA GLY A 353 3.53 -0.61 -5.59
C GLY A 353 2.61 -1.83 -5.72
N GLY A 354 1.28 -1.61 -5.77
CA GLY A 354 0.27 -2.65 -5.97
C GLY A 354 0.38 -3.36 -7.32
N ILE A 355 0.67 -2.63 -8.41
CA ILE A 355 0.90 -3.19 -9.76
C ILE A 355 2.04 -4.22 -9.73
N LEU A 356 3.10 -3.91 -8.99
CA LEU A 356 4.27 -4.79 -8.90
C LEU A 356 4.01 -5.96 -7.97
N ILE A 357 3.55 -5.70 -6.73
CA ILE A 357 3.48 -6.75 -5.70
C ILE A 357 2.44 -7.82 -6.01
N VAL A 358 1.34 -7.48 -6.69
CA VAL A 358 0.31 -8.43 -7.04
C VAL A 358 0.80 -9.54 -7.98
N GLN A 359 1.91 -9.31 -8.70
CA GLN A 359 2.52 -10.32 -9.57
C GLN A 359 3.08 -11.51 -8.77
N THR A 360 3.28 -11.36 -7.47
CA THR A 360 3.69 -12.46 -6.59
C THR A 360 2.52 -13.35 -6.15
N LEU A 361 1.28 -12.96 -6.42
CA LEU A 361 0.06 -13.65 -5.99
C LEU A 361 0.03 -15.13 -6.40
N PRO A 362 0.33 -15.53 -7.66
CA PRO A 362 0.27 -16.92 -8.06
C PRO A 362 1.24 -17.80 -7.24
N ALA A 363 2.47 -17.37 -7.05
CA ALA A 363 3.47 -18.13 -6.31
C ALA A 363 3.17 -18.17 -4.80
N VAL A 364 2.78 -17.03 -4.21
CA VAL A 364 2.62 -16.93 -2.75
C VAL A 364 1.24 -17.43 -2.31
N LEU A 365 0.16 -16.94 -2.92
CA LEU A 365 -1.20 -17.23 -2.44
C LEU A 365 -1.76 -18.54 -3.02
N LEU A 366 -1.67 -18.70 -4.34
CA LEU A 366 -2.17 -19.93 -4.97
C LEU A 366 -1.24 -21.12 -4.71
N GLY A 367 0.06 -20.89 -4.53
CA GLY A 367 1.03 -21.90 -4.11
C GLY A 367 0.69 -22.59 -2.79
N VAL A 368 -0.13 -21.95 -1.92
CA VAL A 368 -0.63 -22.57 -0.67
C VAL A 368 -1.68 -23.66 -0.94
N TYR A 369 -2.39 -23.58 -2.07
CA TYR A 369 -3.54 -24.46 -2.36
C TYR A 369 -3.27 -25.54 -3.39
N THR A 370 -2.34 -25.29 -4.33
CA THR A 370 -2.10 -26.20 -5.43
C THR A 370 -0.63 -26.53 -5.62
N ARG A 371 -0.36 -27.79 -5.99
CA ARG A 371 0.96 -28.28 -6.38
C ARG A 371 1.10 -28.43 -7.90
N TRP A 372 0.12 -27.93 -8.65
CA TRP A 372 0.06 -28.08 -10.09
C TRP A 372 1.01 -27.15 -10.83
N PHE A 373 1.25 -25.92 -10.29
CA PHE A 373 2.06 -24.92 -10.95
C PHE A 373 3.54 -25.35 -11.06
N ASN A 374 4.10 -25.13 -12.26
CA ASN A 374 5.52 -25.25 -12.50
C ASN A 374 6.24 -23.97 -12.06
N ASP A 375 7.41 -24.11 -11.47
CA ASP A 375 8.23 -23.01 -10.92
C ASP A 375 8.71 -22.03 -12.01
N TRP A 376 9.13 -22.53 -13.18
CA TRP A 376 9.53 -21.69 -14.31
C TRP A 376 8.32 -21.00 -14.97
N ALA A 377 7.18 -21.67 -15.04
CA ALA A 377 5.95 -21.04 -15.53
C ALA A 377 5.52 -19.86 -14.63
N LEU A 378 5.64 -20.02 -13.31
CA LEU A 378 5.42 -18.94 -12.35
C LEU A 378 6.41 -17.79 -12.55
N LEU A 379 7.69 -18.07 -12.79
CA LEU A 379 8.69 -17.04 -13.03
C LEU A 379 8.43 -16.26 -14.33
N VAL A 380 8.07 -16.96 -15.42
CA VAL A 380 7.74 -16.32 -16.70
C VAL A 380 6.45 -15.51 -16.57
N GLY A 381 5.41 -16.06 -15.93
CA GLY A 381 4.16 -15.35 -15.66
C GLY A 381 4.40 -14.07 -14.85
N TRP A 382 5.21 -14.14 -13.78
CA TRP A 382 5.64 -12.99 -13.00
C TRP A 382 6.35 -11.94 -13.88
N ALA A 383 7.30 -12.36 -14.72
CA ALA A 383 8.06 -11.45 -15.57
C ALA A 383 7.15 -10.73 -16.58
N VAL A 384 6.27 -11.49 -17.25
CA VAL A 384 5.30 -10.92 -18.21
C VAL A 384 4.35 -9.95 -17.52
N GLY A 385 3.79 -10.33 -16.37
CA GLY A 385 2.90 -9.45 -15.60
C GLY A 385 3.58 -8.19 -15.12
N THR A 386 4.84 -8.28 -14.64
CA THR A 386 5.62 -7.13 -14.16
C THR A 386 5.96 -6.17 -15.31
N VAL A 387 6.44 -6.70 -16.44
CA VAL A 387 6.76 -5.88 -17.62
C VAL A 387 5.51 -5.21 -18.17
N ALA A 388 4.41 -5.96 -18.36
CA ALA A 388 3.15 -5.42 -18.84
C ALA A 388 2.59 -4.35 -17.89
N GLY A 389 2.64 -4.57 -16.57
CA GLY A 389 2.16 -3.62 -15.57
C GLY A 389 2.96 -2.32 -15.55
N THR A 390 4.27 -2.43 -15.64
CA THR A 390 5.15 -1.26 -15.74
C THR A 390 4.91 -0.50 -17.05
N TRP A 391 4.78 -1.21 -18.16
CA TRP A 391 4.45 -0.59 -19.45
C TRP A 391 3.09 0.12 -19.42
N MET A 392 2.03 -0.52 -18.90
CA MET A 392 0.71 0.10 -18.78
C MET A 392 0.75 1.37 -17.94
N PHE A 393 1.49 1.37 -16.82
CA PHE A 393 1.65 2.52 -15.95
C PHE A 393 2.34 3.69 -16.67
N VAL A 394 3.43 3.40 -17.40
CA VAL A 394 4.16 4.43 -18.18
C VAL A 394 3.33 4.94 -19.35
N ALA A 395 2.68 4.05 -20.10
CA ALA A 395 1.83 4.39 -21.24
C ALA A 395 0.58 5.21 -20.82
N ALA A 396 0.13 5.06 -19.58
CA ALA A 396 -0.95 5.85 -18.99
C ALA A 396 -0.45 7.16 -18.32
N ASN A 397 0.71 7.69 -18.70
CA ASN A 397 1.32 8.90 -18.14
C ASN A 397 1.53 8.80 -16.62
N LEU A 398 2.11 7.71 -16.16
CA LEU A 398 2.40 7.42 -14.74
C LEU A 398 1.15 7.41 -13.85
N THR A 399 0.01 7.02 -14.41
CA THR A 399 -1.22 6.78 -13.66
C THR A 399 -1.51 5.28 -13.51
N PRO A 400 -2.16 4.85 -12.43
CA PRO A 400 -2.38 3.43 -12.20
C PRO A 400 -3.48 2.81 -13.07
N ASN A 401 -4.29 3.65 -13.74
CA ASN A 401 -5.42 3.21 -14.54
C ASN A 401 -5.07 3.24 -16.03
N PHE A 402 -5.27 2.11 -16.69
CA PHE A 402 -4.98 1.92 -18.11
C PHE A 402 -6.28 1.76 -18.92
N PRO A 403 -6.45 2.45 -20.05
CA PRO A 403 -7.64 2.32 -20.91
C PRO A 403 -7.51 1.08 -21.81
N LEU A 404 -7.84 -0.11 -21.29
CA LEU A 404 -7.76 -1.36 -22.05
C LEU A 404 -8.86 -1.38 -23.13
N ALA A 405 -8.48 -1.47 -24.40
CA ALA A 405 -9.41 -1.55 -25.52
C ALA A 405 -9.55 -2.99 -26.03
N ILE A 406 -10.78 -3.50 -26.07
CA ILE A 406 -11.11 -4.85 -26.56
C ILE A 406 -12.39 -4.76 -27.41
N GLY A 407 -12.32 -5.23 -28.65
CA GLY A 407 -13.50 -5.35 -29.52
C GLY A 407 -14.27 -4.03 -29.76
N GLY A 408 -13.56 -2.90 -29.84
CA GLY A 408 -14.18 -1.58 -30.02
C GLY A 408 -14.75 -0.96 -28.75
N HIS A 409 -14.64 -1.64 -27.61
CA HIS A 409 -15.02 -1.13 -26.30
C HIS A 409 -13.78 -0.82 -25.45
N THR A 410 -13.85 0.23 -24.64
CA THR A 410 -12.78 0.61 -23.71
C THR A 410 -13.16 0.24 -22.28
N PHE A 411 -12.27 -0.46 -21.61
CA PHE A 411 -12.38 -0.87 -20.22
C PHE A 411 -11.25 -0.19 -19.42
N PRO A 412 -11.41 1.10 -19.06
CA PRO A 412 -10.39 1.76 -18.25
C PRO A 412 -10.38 1.13 -16.86
N GLY A 413 -9.19 0.84 -16.33
CA GLY A 413 -9.12 0.20 -15.03
C GLY A 413 -7.71 0.05 -14.49
N TYR A 414 -7.61 -0.43 -13.28
CA TYR A 414 -6.36 -0.58 -12.55
C TYR A 414 -5.46 -1.65 -13.20
N SER A 415 -4.29 -1.21 -13.67
CA SER A 415 -3.31 -2.05 -14.37
C SER A 415 -2.93 -3.32 -13.59
N ALA A 416 -2.90 -3.25 -12.24
CA ALA A 416 -2.58 -4.40 -11.41
C ALA A 416 -3.51 -5.59 -11.65
N LEU A 417 -4.83 -5.35 -11.79
CA LEU A 417 -5.78 -6.43 -12.01
C LEU A 417 -5.60 -7.05 -13.40
N TYR A 418 -5.41 -6.23 -14.42
CA TYR A 418 -5.21 -6.71 -15.79
C TYR A 418 -3.94 -7.55 -15.90
N THR A 419 -2.87 -7.11 -15.27
CA THR A 419 -1.57 -7.76 -15.38
C THR A 419 -1.41 -8.99 -14.49
N VAL A 420 -2.09 -9.08 -13.35
CA VAL A 420 -2.12 -10.34 -12.58
C VAL A 420 -2.97 -11.41 -13.29
N ILE A 421 -4.03 -11.02 -14.00
CA ILE A 421 -4.78 -11.94 -14.86
C ILE A 421 -3.89 -12.44 -15.99
N LEU A 422 -3.15 -11.55 -16.66
CA LEU A 422 -2.19 -11.94 -17.69
C LEU A 422 -1.12 -12.88 -17.14
N ASN A 423 -0.53 -12.57 -15.99
CA ASN A 423 0.42 -13.44 -15.29
C ASN A 423 -0.18 -14.85 -15.05
N LEU A 424 -1.42 -14.91 -14.53
CA LEU A 424 -2.11 -16.18 -14.29
C LEU A 424 -2.33 -16.95 -15.59
N ILE A 425 -2.78 -16.31 -16.66
CA ILE A 425 -2.98 -16.95 -17.96
C ILE A 425 -1.67 -17.55 -18.46
N VAL A 426 -0.58 -16.76 -18.45
CA VAL A 426 0.74 -17.22 -18.87
C VAL A 426 1.22 -18.40 -18.02
N THR A 427 1.07 -18.29 -16.69
CA THR A 427 1.45 -19.38 -15.77
C THR A 427 0.66 -20.66 -16.04
N ILE A 428 -0.66 -20.55 -16.23
CA ILE A 428 -1.53 -21.70 -16.50
C ILE A 428 -1.18 -22.35 -17.82
N VAL A 429 -0.97 -21.57 -18.88
CA VAL A 429 -0.64 -22.09 -20.22
C VAL A 429 0.73 -22.77 -20.24
N LEU A 430 1.74 -22.18 -19.57
CA LEU A 430 3.10 -22.69 -19.59
C LEU A 430 3.35 -23.83 -18.61
N THR A 431 2.53 -23.99 -17.56
CA THR A 431 2.71 -25.05 -16.56
C THR A 431 2.73 -26.45 -17.18
N PRO A 432 1.74 -26.90 -18.02
CA PRO A 432 1.79 -28.23 -18.62
C PRO A 432 2.97 -28.37 -19.58
N LEU A 433 3.34 -27.31 -20.31
CA LEU A 433 4.47 -27.33 -21.23
C LEU A 433 5.79 -27.59 -20.48
N PHE A 434 6.07 -26.84 -19.43
CA PHE A 434 7.31 -27.00 -18.66
C PHE A 434 7.33 -28.30 -17.84
N ASN A 435 6.18 -28.76 -17.37
CA ASN A 435 6.09 -30.08 -16.71
C ASN A 435 6.40 -31.24 -17.68
N ALA A 436 6.10 -31.08 -18.97
CA ALA A 436 6.45 -32.07 -19.99
C ALA A 436 7.93 -32.05 -20.40
N LEU A 437 8.62 -30.89 -20.24
CA LEU A 437 10.01 -30.70 -20.63
C LEU A 437 11.02 -31.03 -19.54
N GLY A 438 10.64 -31.05 -18.28
CA GLY A 438 11.57 -31.27 -17.18
C GLY A 438 10.92 -31.81 -15.91
N GLY A 439 11.74 -32.35 -15.01
CA GLY A 439 11.30 -32.89 -13.73
C GLY A 439 10.63 -31.85 -12.83
N GLN A 440 9.77 -32.33 -11.93
CA GLN A 440 9.17 -31.45 -10.92
C GLN A 440 10.22 -30.98 -9.90
N PRO A 441 10.21 -29.71 -9.49
CA PRO A 441 11.11 -29.21 -8.47
C PRO A 441 10.88 -29.93 -7.13
N HIS A 442 11.91 -29.98 -6.31
CA HIS A 442 11.80 -30.54 -4.97
C HIS A 442 10.93 -29.64 -4.09
N ASP A 443 9.78 -30.16 -3.63
CA ASP A 443 8.91 -29.47 -2.69
C ASP A 443 9.31 -29.87 -1.26
N ALA A 444 9.89 -28.95 -0.51
CA ALA A 444 10.25 -29.17 0.89
C ALA A 444 9.04 -29.24 1.84
N THR A 445 7.83 -28.92 1.33
CA THR A 445 6.61 -28.91 2.15
C THR A 445 5.74 -30.13 1.86
N VAL A 446 5.00 -30.59 2.87
CA VAL A 446 4.00 -31.67 2.74
C VAL A 446 2.60 -31.13 3.02
N ALA A 447 1.56 -31.85 2.55
CA ALA A 447 0.18 -31.40 2.70
C ALA A 447 -0.22 -31.11 4.17
N ALA A 448 0.33 -31.87 5.12
CA ALA A 448 0.07 -31.69 6.54
C ALA A 448 0.64 -30.39 7.12
N ASP A 449 1.61 -29.74 6.46
CA ASP A 449 2.24 -28.52 6.96
C ASP A 449 1.32 -27.29 6.89
N TYR A 450 0.25 -27.36 6.09
CA TYR A 450 -0.69 -26.27 5.84
C TYR A 450 -1.89 -26.26 6.80
N TYR A 451 -1.91 -27.16 7.78
CA TYR A 451 -3.01 -27.31 8.73
C TYR A 451 -2.49 -27.32 10.17
N ALA A 452 -3.44 -27.09 11.13
CA ALA A 452 -3.17 -27.15 12.55
C ALA A 452 -2.85 -28.56 13.02
#